data_73e8ad54b9e38753a0a3ed5180b1b0a8
#
_entry.id   73e8ad54b9e38753a0a3ed5180b1b0a8
#
_cell.length_a   1.000
_cell.length_b   1.000
_cell.length_c   1.000
_cell.angle_alpha   90.00
_cell.angle_beta   90.00
_cell.angle_gamma   90.00
#
_symmetry.space_group_name_H-M   'P 1'
#
loop_
_entity.id
_entity.type
_entity.pdbx_description
1 polymer ?
#
loop_
_entity_poly.entity_id
_entity_poly.type
_entity_poly.pdbx_seq_one_letter_code
_entity_poly.pdbx_strand_id
1 'polypeptide(L)'
;MQSKGRVLVTGGAGYIGTELVKQLYVKGYTVTVIDKKEKPENWEHVKYIKGDIQNAARCVIACAGQDFVIHLAAKPRIPESFINPDSYYDNNVTGTKNVLTAASAVGVRKLVYASSSSIYGNNPAPHKPYHKPDPLNYYAMTKLFGEHLCKQYKNMFDLNYNILRFFTVYSENQPNSNEGGLMIGKFARLAKEGKELTVHGDGEYKRDYCHVSDVAAACISSIESKVKNETFNVGTGTNITVNGVIDILRKYSDVKVINIDNPRGYAKETLADISKTKKLLNWHPKTSIVDGIDATYKVLFE
;
A
#
# COMPACT_ATOMS: atom_id res chain seq x y z
N MET A 1 -19.47 15.75 17.88
CA MET A 1 -18.78 14.57 18.45
C MET A 1 -17.35 14.94 18.75
N GLN A 2 -16.80 14.52 19.89
CA GLN A 2 -15.39 14.75 20.21
C GLN A 2 -14.52 13.89 19.29
N SER A 3 -13.47 14.48 18.68
CA SER A 3 -12.57 13.75 17.77
C SER A 3 -11.85 12.62 18.49
N LYS A 4 -11.71 11.46 17.85
CA LYS A 4 -10.91 10.31 18.35
C LYS A 4 -9.41 10.57 18.36
N GLY A 5 -8.95 11.64 17.70
CA GLY A 5 -7.57 12.04 17.56
C GLY A 5 -7.29 12.65 16.19
N ARG A 6 -6.11 13.21 16.03
CA ARG A 6 -5.64 13.88 14.81
C ARG A 6 -4.65 12.96 14.07
N VAL A 7 -4.94 12.68 12.80
CA VAL A 7 -4.15 11.76 11.98
C VAL A 7 -3.63 12.47 10.74
N LEU A 8 -2.31 12.48 10.56
CA LEU A 8 -1.70 12.83 9.30
C LEU A 8 -1.63 11.60 8.39
N VAL A 9 -2.13 11.73 7.16
CA VAL A 9 -1.91 10.76 6.10
C VAL A 9 -0.99 11.39 5.04
N THR A 10 0.22 10.87 4.87
CA THR A 10 1.07 11.27 3.75
C THR A 10 0.72 10.43 2.52
N GLY A 11 0.63 11.04 1.34
CA GLY A 11 0.15 10.33 0.16
C GLY A 11 -1.36 10.06 0.19
N GLY A 12 -2.11 10.89 0.93
CA GLY A 12 -3.53 10.70 1.15
C GLY A 12 -4.40 10.83 -0.10
N ALA A 13 -3.98 11.58 -1.11
CA ALA A 13 -4.64 11.68 -2.41
C ALA A 13 -4.19 10.57 -3.39
N GLY A 14 -3.46 9.58 -2.91
CA GLY A 14 -3.10 8.37 -3.63
C GLY A 14 -4.23 7.32 -3.58
N TYR A 15 -4.01 6.20 -4.29
CA TYR A 15 -4.95 5.11 -4.41
C TYR A 15 -5.41 4.53 -3.04
N ILE A 16 -4.48 4.09 -2.21
CA ILE A 16 -4.79 3.59 -0.85
C ILE A 16 -5.22 4.73 0.07
N GLY A 17 -4.59 5.89 -0.09
CA GLY A 17 -4.81 7.06 0.76
C GLY A 17 -6.24 7.56 0.74
N THR A 18 -6.87 7.60 -0.43
CA THR A 18 -8.26 8.06 -0.59
C THR A 18 -9.24 7.21 0.21
N GLU A 19 -9.12 5.89 0.15
CA GLU A 19 -9.96 4.99 0.95
C GLU A 19 -9.66 5.11 2.44
N LEU A 20 -8.38 5.23 2.82
CA LEU A 20 -7.99 5.42 4.22
C LEU A 20 -8.56 6.73 4.80
N VAL A 21 -8.47 7.84 4.08
CA VAL A 21 -9.01 9.15 4.50
C VAL A 21 -10.52 9.06 4.73
N LYS A 22 -11.25 8.43 3.80
CA LYS A 22 -12.69 8.17 3.92
C LYS A 22 -13.02 7.40 5.21
N GLN A 23 -12.33 6.28 5.46
CA GLN A 23 -12.59 5.45 6.65
C GLN A 23 -12.21 6.15 7.95
N LEU A 24 -11.10 6.91 7.99
CA LEU A 24 -10.71 7.71 9.15
C LEU A 24 -11.77 8.75 9.48
N TYR A 25 -12.27 9.46 8.48
CA TYR A 25 -13.33 10.47 8.67
C TYR A 25 -14.62 9.84 9.22
N VAL A 26 -15.09 8.75 8.62
CA VAL A 26 -16.28 8.01 9.09
C VAL A 26 -16.11 7.53 10.53
N LYS A 27 -14.90 7.16 10.93
CA LYS A 27 -14.58 6.75 12.31
C LYS A 27 -14.45 7.91 13.30
N GLY A 28 -14.54 9.17 12.85
CA GLY A 28 -14.51 10.36 13.70
C GLY A 28 -13.10 10.88 14.02
N TYR A 29 -12.10 10.59 13.17
CA TYR A 29 -10.79 11.22 13.26
C TYR A 29 -10.77 12.58 12.57
N THR A 30 -9.97 13.52 13.10
CA THR A 30 -9.60 14.73 12.38
C THR A 30 -8.45 14.40 11.45
N VAL A 31 -8.67 14.51 10.13
CA VAL A 31 -7.69 14.08 9.14
C VAL A 31 -6.96 15.26 8.52
N THR A 32 -5.62 15.18 8.52
CA THR A 32 -4.74 16.05 7.75
C THR A 32 -4.07 15.21 6.66
N VAL A 33 -3.97 15.73 5.45
CA VAL A 33 -3.27 15.08 4.33
C VAL A 33 -2.13 15.96 3.85
N ILE A 34 -0.98 15.34 3.53
CA ILE A 34 0.05 15.94 2.68
C ILE A 34 0.23 15.09 1.42
N ASP A 35 0.10 15.73 0.25
CA ASP A 35 0.29 15.08 -1.05
C ASP A 35 0.76 16.08 -2.09
N LYS A 36 1.44 15.62 -3.15
CA LYS A 36 1.86 16.43 -4.31
C LYS A 36 0.69 16.75 -5.24
N LYS A 37 -0.32 15.88 -5.28
CA LYS A 37 -1.52 16.06 -6.11
C LYS A 37 -2.36 17.23 -5.64
N GLU A 38 -3.31 17.64 -6.45
CA GLU A 38 -4.34 18.59 -6.02
C GLU A 38 -5.29 17.93 -5.01
N LYS A 39 -5.89 18.76 -4.17
CA LYS A 39 -6.92 18.34 -3.22
C LYS A 39 -8.14 17.82 -3.98
N PRO A 40 -8.66 16.62 -3.71
CA PRO A 40 -9.95 16.19 -4.24
C PRO A 40 -11.08 17.14 -3.87
N GLU A 41 -11.98 17.43 -4.82
CA GLU A 41 -13.05 18.43 -4.67
C GLU A 41 -13.98 18.17 -3.48
N ASN A 42 -14.27 16.89 -3.19
CA ASN A 42 -15.19 16.47 -2.13
C ASN A 42 -14.52 16.30 -0.74
N TRP A 43 -13.39 16.99 -0.50
CA TRP A 43 -12.62 16.88 0.75
C TRP A 43 -12.66 18.15 1.61
N GLU A 44 -13.79 18.86 1.66
CA GLU A 44 -13.96 20.08 2.50
C GLU A 44 -13.61 19.82 3.98
N HIS A 45 -13.91 18.61 4.45
CA HIS A 45 -13.67 18.16 5.82
C HIS A 45 -12.23 17.74 6.12
N VAL A 46 -11.33 17.73 5.11
CA VAL A 46 -9.94 17.34 5.25
C VAL A 46 -9.02 18.56 5.22
N LYS A 47 -8.18 18.71 6.26
CA LYS A 47 -7.07 19.66 6.19
C LYS A 47 -6.05 19.17 5.19
N TYR A 48 -5.89 19.89 4.08
CA TYR A 48 -5.02 19.50 2.98
C TYR A 48 -3.80 20.41 2.87
N ILE A 49 -2.63 19.80 2.77
CA ILE A 49 -1.34 20.47 2.57
C ILE A 49 -0.77 19.97 1.25
N LYS A 50 -0.82 20.79 0.21
CA LYS A 50 -0.13 20.48 -1.04
C LYS A 50 1.38 20.56 -0.81
N GLY A 51 2.08 19.44 -0.96
CA GLY A 51 3.51 19.40 -0.68
C GLY A 51 4.15 18.03 -0.93
N ASP A 52 5.47 18.09 -1.06
CA ASP A 52 6.32 16.91 -1.24
C ASP A 52 6.96 16.52 0.09
N ILE A 53 6.97 15.24 0.42
CA ILE A 53 7.67 14.71 1.59
C ILE A 53 9.19 14.86 1.50
N GLN A 54 9.73 15.09 0.31
CA GLN A 54 11.15 15.45 0.13
C GLN A 54 11.48 16.83 0.72
N ASN A 55 10.48 17.68 0.93
CA ASN A 55 10.63 18.97 1.60
C ASN A 55 10.44 18.81 3.11
N ALA A 56 11.54 18.86 3.86
CA ALA A 56 11.54 18.66 5.32
C ALA A 56 10.66 19.70 6.04
N ALA A 57 10.65 20.95 5.62
CA ALA A 57 9.83 22.00 6.24
C ALA A 57 8.33 21.71 6.06
N ARG A 58 7.89 21.20 4.89
CA ARG A 58 6.52 20.79 4.66
C ARG A 58 6.13 19.61 5.54
N CYS A 59 7.05 18.67 5.80
CA CYS A 59 6.82 17.56 6.72
C CYS A 59 6.59 18.05 8.16
N VAL A 60 7.38 19.02 8.63
CA VAL A 60 7.21 19.62 9.96
C VAL A 60 5.84 20.30 10.09
N ILE A 61 5.46 21.11 9.10
CA ILE A 61 4.12 21.77 9.07
C ILE A 61 3.01 20.71 9.11
N ALA A 62 3.15 19.63 8.35
CA ALA A 62 2.14 18.59 8.28
C ALA A 62 2.02 17.78 9.58
N CYS A 63 3.14 17.45 10.23
CA CYS A 63 3.18 16.70 11.48
C CYS A 63 2.75 17.53 12.70
N ALA A 64 2.80 18.86 12.62
CA ALA A 64 2.50 19.73 13.76
C ALA A 64 1.09 19.47 14.31
N GLY A 65 1.05 19.13 15.61
CA GLY A 65 -0.19 18.88 16.34
C GLY A 65 -0.92 17.58 15.99
N GLN A 66 -0.28 16.63 15.29
CA GLN A 66 -0.88 15.32 14.99
C GLN A 66 -0.62 14.32 16.13
N ASP A 67 -1.59 13.46 16.41
CA ASP A 67 -1.45 12.36 17.36
C ASP A 67 -0.81 11.14 16.68
N PHE A 68 -1.15 10.90 15.42
CA PHE A 68 -0.71 9.77 14.63
C PHE A 68 -0.28 10.19 13.22
N VAL A 69 0.66 9.45 12.66
CA VAL A 69 1.05 9.55 11.24
C VAL A 69 0.85 8.20 10.57
N ILE A 70 0.16 8.17 9.42
CA ILE A 70 0.10 7.02 8.53
C ILE A 70 0.84 7.42 7.25
N HIS A 71 2.01 6.81 7.05
CA HIS A 71 2.94 7.18 5.98
C HIS A 71 2.76 6.24 4.79
N LEU A 72 1.95 6.70 3.78
CA LEU A 72 1.68 5.98 2.53
C LEU A 72 2.47 6.53 1.34
N ALA A 73 2.93 7.80 1.42
CA ALA A 73 3.60 8.46 0.31
C ALA A 73 4.83 7.66 -0.16
N ALA A 74 4.78 7.16 -1.39
CA ALA A 74 5.87 6.40 -2.01
C ALA A 74 5.72 6.35 -3.53
N LYS A 75 6.82 6.10 -4.24
CA LYS A 75 6.83 5.61 -5.62
C LYS A 75 6.75 4.09 -5.58
N PRO A 76 5.67 3.44 -6.09
CA PRO A 76 5.41 2.02 -5.80
C PRO A 76 5.76 1.06 -6.95
N ARG A 77 6.19 1.55 -8.12
CA ARG A 77 6.29 0.74 -9.33
C ARG A 77 7.66 0.08 -9.49
N ILE A 78 7.68 -1.24 -9.63
CA ILE A 78 8.92 -2.01 -9.78
C ILE A 78 9.65 -1.68 -11.08
N PRO A 79 9.01 -1.68 -12.29
CA PRO A 79 9.74 -1.40 -13.53
C PRO A 79 10.40 -0.02 -13.55
N GLU A 80 9.70 1.01 -13.11
CA GLU A 80 10.23 2.37 -13.05
C GLU A 80 11.40 2.50 -12.07
N SER A 81 11.46 1.67 -11.02
CA SER A 81 12.56 1.68 -10.06
C SER A 81 13.90 1.24 -10.64
N PHE A 82 13.89 0.47 -11.74
CA PHE A 82 15.10 0.12 -12.49
C PHE A 82 15.56 1.24 -13.43
N ILE A 83 14.61 2.05 -13.92
CA ILE A 83 14.89 3.14 -14.88
C ILE A 83 15.40 4.37 -14.15
N ASN A 84 14.82 4.69 -12.98
CA ASN A 84 15.15 5.91 -12.24
C ASN A 84 15.32 5.62 -10.74
N PRO A 85 16.37 4.87 -10.34
CA PRO A 85 16.59 4.46 -8.96
C PRO A 85 16.78 5.64 -7.99
N ASP A 86 17.44 6.70 -8.41
CA ASP A 86 17.70 7.90 -7.59
C ASP A 86 16.40 8.56 -7.15
N SER A 87 15.47 8.71 -8.08
CA SER A 87 14.15 9.25 -7.79
C SER A 87 13.33 8.38 -6.82
N TYR A 88 13.56 7.07 -6.81
CA TYR A 88 12.98 6.16 -5.82
C TYR A 88 13.65 6.33 -4.45
N TYR A 89 14.97 6.49 -4.43
CA TYR A 89 15.70 6.76 -3.20
C TYR A 89 15.26 8.08 -2.57
N ASP A 90 15.26 9.16 -3.36
CA ASP A 90 14.88 10.50 -2.87
C ASP A 90 13.46 10.54 -2.31
N ASN A 91 12.50 9.94 -3.04
CA ASN A 91 11.13 9.93 -2.56
C ASN A 91 10.91 8.96 -1.40
N ASN A 92 11.35 7.70 -1.52
CA ASN A 92 10.98 6.65 -0.59
C ASN A 92 11.90 6.58 0.63
N VAL A 93 13.18 6.99 0.52
CA VAL A 93 14.14 6.95 1.62
C VAL A 93 14.30 8.34 2.25
N THR A 94 14.72 9.33 1.46
CA THR A 94 14.89 10.72 1.96
C THR A 94 13.56 11.29 2.42
N GLY A 95 12.48 11.10 1.65
CA GLY A 95 11.14 11.54 2.04
C GLY A 95 10.66 10.86 3.34
N THR A 96 10.86 9.55 3.48
CA THR A 96 10.54 8.81 4.72
C THR A 96 11.33 9.33 5.91
N LYS A 97 12.66 9.58 5.73
CA LYS A 97 13.49 10.20 6.77
C LYS A 97 12.92 11.55 7.22
N ASN A 98 12.51 12.41 6.28
CA ASN A 98 11.95 13.72 6.61
C ASN A 98 10.66 13.61 7.43
N VAL A 99 9.77 12.68 7.06
CA VAL A 99 8.51 12.41 7.80
C VAL A 99 8.82 11.89 9.21
N LEU A 100 9.76 10.96 9.36
CA LEU A 100 10.18 10.42 10.66
C LEU A 100 10.81 11.51 11.54
N THR A 101 11.68 12.35 10.97
CA THR A 101 12.29 13.50 11.67
C THR A 101 11.22 14.45 12.18
N ALA A 102 10.28 14.83 11.31
CA ALA A 102 9.19 15.73 11.68
C ALA A 102 8.28 15.12 12.76
N ALA A 103 7.87 13.85 12.59
CA ALA A 103 7.02 13.14 13.55
C ALA A 103 7.68 13.02 14.93
N SER A 104 8.97 12.74 14.96
CA SER A 104 9.77 12.66 16.20
C SER A 104 9.86 14.02 16.89
N ALA A 105 10.19 15.08 16.15
CA ALA A 105 10.37 16.43 16.70
C ALA A 105 9.10 17.01 17.33
N VAL A 106 7.91 16.63 16.85
CA VAL A 106 6.63 17.13 17.38
C VAL A 106 5.95 16.15 18.36
N GLY A 107 6.59 15.03 18.68
CA GLY A 107 6.08 14.08 19.66
C GLY A 107 4.87 13.27 19.21
N VAL A 108 4.83 12.83 17.92
CA VAL A 108 3.78 11.92 17.43
C VAL A 108 3.75 10.64 18.26
N ARG A 109 2.57 10.23 18.70
CA ARG A 109 2.39 9.07 19.59
C ARG A 109 2.73 7.74 18.91
N LYS A 110 2.42 7.60 17.61
CA LYS A 110 2.75 6.43 16.79
C LYS A 110 2.74 6.77 15.31
N LEU A 111 3.74 6.26 14.58
CA LEU A 111 3.78 6.29 13.13
C LEU A 111 3.51 4.89 12.57
N VAL A 112 2.63 4.78 11.57
CA VAL A 112 2.40 3.57 10.79
C VAL A 112 3.08 3.72 9.44
N TYR A 113 4.04 2.86 9.15
CA TYR A 113 4.79 2.86 7.89
C TYR A 113 4.24 1.82 6.92
N ALA A 114 3.81 2.26 5.74
CA ALA A 114 3.43 1.38 4.64
C ALA A 114 4.68 0.79 3.96
N SER A 115 5.01 -0.44 4.33
CA SER A 115 6.02 -1.26 3.66
C SER A 115 5.37 -2.14 2.58
N SER A 116 6.06 -3.15 2.09
CA SER A 116 5.62 -3.98 0.97
C SER A 116 6.04 -5.42 1.14
N SER A 117 5.23 -6.35 0.65
CA SER A 117 5.60 -7.76 0.52
C SER A 117 6.76 -8.01 -0.46
N SER A 118 7.05 -7.04 -1.34
CA SER A 118 8.18 -7.13 -2.30
C SER A 118 9.54 -7.30 -1.63
N ILE A 119 9.68 -6.92 -0.34
CA ILE A 119 10.92 -7.12 0.42
C ILE A 119 11.22 -8.60 0.72
N TYR A 120 10.22 -9.48 0.62
CA TYR A 120 10.43 -10.91 0.85
C TYR A 120 11.17 -11.60 -0.29
N GLY A 121 11.08 -11.06 -1.52
CA GLY A 121 11.75 -11.62 -2.68
C GLY A 121 11.36 -13.07 -2.93
N ASN A 122 12.35 -13.95 -3.04
CA ASN A 122 12.18 -15.39 -3.30
C ASN A 122 12.05 -16.25 -2.02
N ASN A 123 11.87 -15.64 -0.86
CA ASN A 123 11.60 -16.43 0.33
C ASN A 123 10.39 -17.36 0.13
N PRO A 124 10.39 -18.57 0.72
CA PRO A 124 9.28 -19.51 0.57
C PRO A 124 7.99 -18.95 1.19
N ALA A 125 6.87 -19.13 0.51
CA ALA A 125 5.53 -18.83 1.02
C ALA A 125 5.05 -19.92 2.02
N PRO A 126 4.19 -19.59 3.01
CA PRO A 126 3.69 -18.27 3.34
C PRO A 126 4.74 -17.40 4.00
N HIS A 127 4.76 -16.12 3.62
CA HIS A 127 5.73 -15.14 4.10
C HIS A 127 5.40 -14.73 5.53
N LYS A 128 6.38 -14.83 6.41
CA LYS A 128 6.25 -14.47 7.83
C LYS A 128 6.99 -13.16 8.13
N PRO A 129 6.50 -12.29 9.05
CA PRO A 129 7.13 -11.00 9.33
C PRO A 129 8.59 -11.08 9.76
N TYR A 130 9.04 -12.23 10.29
CA TYR A 130 10.41 -12.47 10.72
C TYR A 130 11.32 -13.07 9.64
N HIS A 131 10.82 -13.41 8.46
CA HIS A 131 11.67 -13.87 7.36
C HIS A 131 12.71 -12.81 7.02
N LYS A 132 13.95 -13.25 6.77
CA LYS A 132 15.04 -12.37 6.34
C LYS A 132 14.65 -11.72 5.01
N PRO A 133 14.74 -10.39 4.87
CA PRO A 133 14.46 -9.72 3.61
C PRO A 133 15.39 -10.20 2.48
N ASP A 134 14.82 -10.32 1.27
CA ASP A 134 15.52 -10.69 0.03
C ASP A 134 15.01 -9.82 -1.15
N PRO A 135 15.23 -8.48 -1.12
CA PRO A 135 14.67 -7.56 -2.11
C PRO A 135 15.26 -7.78 -3.51
N LEU A 136 14.40 -8.01 -4.51
CA LEU A 136 14.79 -8.30 -5.89
C LEU A 136 14.86 -7.07 -6.81
N ASN A 137 14.50 -5.89 -6.32
CA ASN A 137 14.40 -4.66 -7.09
C ASN A 137 14.61 -3.42 -6.21
N TYR A 138 14.87 -2.27 -6.85
CA TYR A 138 15.11 -1.00 -6.15
C TYR A 138 13.94 -0.53 -5.29
N TYR A 139 12.71 -0.70 -5.77
CA TYR A 139 11.53 -0.36 -4.97
C TYR A 139 11.52 -1.13 -3.64
N ALA A 140 11.72 -2.46 -3.70
CA ALA A 140 11.78 -3.30 -2.50
C ALA A 140 12.90 -2.87 -1.55
N MET A 141 14.10 -2.54 -2.09
CA MET A 141 15.22 -1.99 -1.31
C MET A 141 14.83 -0.70 -0.59
N THR A 142 14.19 0.25 -1.28
CA THR A 142 13.78 1.52 -0.65
C THR A 142 12.75 1.32 0.45
N LYS A 143 11.85 0.34 0.31
CA LYS A 143 10.89 -0.04 1.37
C LYS A 143 11.60 -0.65 2.58
N LEU A 144 12.58 -1.51 2.35
CA LEU A 144 13.41 -2.08 3.43
C LEU A 144 14.21 -0.99 4.17
N PHE A 145 14.79 -0.03 3.45
CA PHE A 145 15.44 1.12 4.10
C PHE A 145 14.48 1.91 5.00
N GLY A 146 13.24 2.13 4.55
CA GLY A 146 12.21 2.77 5.38
C GLY A 146 11.89 1.99 6.66
N GLU A 147 11.87 0.64 6.62
CA GLU A 147 11.72 -0.19 7.81
C GLU A 147 12.90 -0.01 8.79
N HIS A 148 14.13 0.03 8.26
CA HIS A 148 15.32 0.28 9.08
C HIS A 148 15.30 1.67 9.70
N LEU A 149 14.90 2.70 8.94
CA LEU A 149 14.73 4.05 9.48
C LEU A 149 13.72 4.08 10.62
N CYS A 150 12.56 3.44 10.51
CA CYS A 150 11.58 3.36 11.60
C CYS A 150 12.21 2.80 12.88
N LYS A 151 12.95 1.69 12.78
CA LYS A 151 13.65 1.07 13.90
C LYS A 151 14.70 2.00 14.52
N GLN A 152 15.49 2.68 13.70
CA GLN A 152 16.50 3.63 14.18
C GLN A 152 15.88 4.84 14.86
N TYR A 153 14.79 5.40 14.33
CA TYR A 153 14.09 6.53 14.97
C TYR A 153 13.47 6.15 16.32
N LYS A 154 13.04 4.90 16.51
CA LYS A 154 12.65 4.40 17.83
C LYS A 154 13.84 4.40 18.78
N ASN A 155 14.99 3.88 18.35
CA ASN A 155 16.17 3.76 19.22
C ASN A 155 16.77 5.13 19.58
N MET A 156 16.80 6.07 18.63
CA MET A 156 17.48 7.37 18.80
C MET A 156 16.57 8.46 19.39
N PHE A 157 15.27 8.40 19.09
CA PHE A 157 14.32 9.50 19.38
C PHE A 157 13.03 9.03 20.05
N ASP A 158 12.94 7.77 20.46
CA ASP A 158 11.77 7.15 21.08
C ASP A 158 10.45 7.25 20.27
N LEU A 159 10.52 7.42 18.93
CA LEU A 159 9.35 7.44 18.08
C LEU A 159 8.76 6.02 17.94
N ASN A 160 7.57 5.81 18.49
CA ASN A 160 6.89 4.52 18.32
C ASN A 160 6.37 4.36 16.91
N TYR A 161 6.49 3.14 16.37
CA TYR A 161 6.05 2.81 15.04
C TYR A 161 5.32 1.46 14.98
N ASN A 162 4.61 1.22 13.87
CA ASN A 162 4.30 -0.11 13.36
C ASN A 162 4.58 -0.13 11.85
N ILE A 163 5.07 -1.25 11.35
CA ILE A 163 5.34 -1.49 9.94
C ILE A 163 4.28 -2.42 9.40
N LEU A 164 3.60 -2.01 8.32
CA LEU A 164 2.62 -2.83 7.62
C LEU A 164 3.15 -3.18 6.24
N ARG A 165 3.49 -4.45 6.01
CA ARG A 165 3.90 -4.98 4.71
C ARG A 165 2.65 -5.32 3.91
N PHE A 166 2.27 -4.43 3.01
CA PHE A 166 1.11 -4.65 2.14
C PHE A 166 1.44 -5.68 1.08
N PHE A 167 0.53 -6.63 0.90
CA PHE A 167 0.50 -7.54 -0.24
C PHE A 167 -0.18 -6.84 -1.41
N THR A 168 -0.53 -7.55 -2.48
CA THR A 168 -1.01 -6.88 -3.69
C THR A 168 -2.38 -6.22 -3.45
N VAL A 169 -2.42 -4.89 -3.47
CA VAL A 169 -3.66 -4.13 -3.21
C VAL A 169 -4.46 -3.97 -4.49
N TYR A 170 -5.79 -4.16 -4.42
CA TYR A 170 -6.71 -3.99 -5.53
C TYR A 170 -8.05 -3.37 -5.10
N SER A 171 -8.78 -2.79 -6.04
CA SER A 171 -10.20 -2.39 -5.92
C SER A 171 -10.73 -1.93 -7.28
N GLU A 172 -12.04 -1.65 -7.34
CA GLU A 172 -12.75 -1.07 -8.47
C GLU A 172 -12.22 0.33 -8.87
N ASN A 173 -11.77 1.11 -7.91
CA ASN A 173 -11.26 2.49 -8.11
C ASN A 173 -9.76 2.55 -8.44
N GLN A 174 -9.24 1.55 -9.12
CA GLN A 174 -7.82 1.53 -9.52
C GLN A 174 -7.52 2.64 -10.54
N PRO A 175 -6.36 3.32 -10.42
CA PRO A 175 -5.98 4.36 -11.38
C PRO A 175 -5.93 3.84 -12.81
N ASN A 176 -6.62 4.53 -13.72
CA ASN A 176 -6.66 4.24 -15.16
C ASN A 176 -5.41 4.76 -15.89
N SER A 177 -4.21 4.53 -15.39
CA SER A 177 -3.02 4.97 -16.10
C SER A 177 -2.60 3.95 -17.16
N ASN A 178 -2.41 4.39 -18.41
CA ASN A 178 -1.84 3.58 -19.50
C ASN A 178 -0.43 3.09 -19.14
N GLU A 179 0.24 3.75 -18.22
CA GLU A 179 1.61 3.52 -17.79
C GLU A 179 1.70 2.66 -16.53
N GLY A 180 0.95 1.56 -16.42
CA GLY A 180 1.11 0.60 -15.34
C GLY A 180 0.02 0.62 -14.27
N GLY A 181 -1.22 0.67 -14.66
CA GLY A 181 -2.35 0.35 -13.77
C GLY A 181 -2.14 -1.02 -13.11
N LEU A 182 -2.72 -1.21 -11.93
CA LEU A 182 -2.72 -2.50 -11.27
C LEU A 182 -3.39 -3.53 -12.19
N MET A 183 -2.87 -4.76 -12.21
CA MET A 183 -3.19 -5.78 -13.21
C MET A 183 -4.71 -5.99 -13.40
N ILE A 184 -5.47 -6.10 -12.32
CA ILE A 184 -6.91 -6.36 -12.36
C ILE A 184 -7.65 -5.29 -13.18
N GLY A 185 -7.47 -4.00 -12.86
CA GLY A 185 -8.10 -2.90 -13.59
C GLY A 185 -7.58 -2.74 -15.03
N LYS A 186 -6.28 -3.02 -15.27
CA LYS A 186 -5.71 -3.03 -16.62
C LYS A 186 -6.37 -4.11 -17.49
N PHE A 187 -6.52 -5.31 -16.95
CA PHE A 187 -7.14 -6.43 -17.66
C PHE A 187 -8.61 -6.15 -17.96
N ALA A 188 -9.38 -5.63 -17.00
CA ALA A 188 -10.76 -5.24 -17.21
C ALA A 188 -10.92 -4.22 -18.35
N ARG A 189 -10.07 -3.18 -18.38
CA ARG A 189 -10.12 -2.18 -19.45
C ARG A 189 -9.77 -2.77 -20.82
N LEU A 190 -8.69 -3.54 -20.92
CA LEU A 190 -8.30 -4.17 -22.18
C LEU A 190 -9.40 -5.10 -22.70
N ALA A 191 -10.03 -5.87 -21.82
CA ALA A 191 -11.14 -6.74 -22.16
C ALA A 191 -12.37 -5.95 -22.65
N LYS A 192 -12.73 -4.83 -21.98
CA LYS A 192 -13.79 -3.92 -22.45
C LYS A 192 -13.52 -3.34 -23.84
N GLU A 193 -12.26 -3.08 -24.15
CA GLU A 193 -11.82 -2.54 -25.44
C GLU A 193 -11.66 -3.65 -26.51
N GLY A 194 -11.94 -4.92 -26.18
CA GLY A 194 -11.72 -6.07 -27.07
C GLY A 194 -10.26 -6.33 -27.42
N LYS A 195 -9.33 -5.80 -26.59
CA LYS A 195 -7.88 -5.94 -26.77
C LYS A 195 -7.35 -7.16 -26.04
N GLU A 196 -6.21 -7.66 -26.53
CA GLU A 196 -5.52 -8.80 -25.94
C GLU A 196 -4.90 -8.45 -24.57
N LEU A 197 -5.01 -9.38 -23.63
CA LEU A 197 -4.34 -9.28 -22.32
C LEU A 197 -2.91 -9.77 -22.43
N THR A 198 -1.97 -8.94 -22.00
CA THR A 198 -0.56 -9.32 -21.93
C THR A 198 -0.29 -10.03 -20.60
N VAL A 199 0.03 -11.31 -20.65
CA VAL A 199 0.37 -12.16 -19.50
C VAL A 199 1.85 -12.48 -19.51
N HIS A 200 2.50 -12.24 -18.39
CA HIS A 200 3.92 -12.58 -18.22
C HIS A 200 4.08 -14.08 -17.91
N GLY A 201 5.00 -14.74 -18.65
CA GLY A 201 5.26 -16.16 -18.55
C GLY A 201 4.03 -16.99 -18.92
N ASP A 202 3.78 -18.04 -18.16
CA ASP A 202 2.66 -18.97 -18.32
C ASP A 202 1.38 -18.56 -17.56
N GLY A 203 1.41 -17.43 -16.84
CA GLY A 203 0.29 -16.97 -16.01
C GLY A 203 0.19 -17.66 -14.64
N GLU A 204 1.15 -18.50 -14.26
CA GLU A 204 1.14 -19.25 -12.99
C GLU A 204 1.75 -18.48 -11.81
N TYR A 205 2.15 -17.23 -12.01
CA TYR A 205 2.54 -16.36 -10.90
C TYR A 205 1.37 -16.14 -9.94
N LYS A 206 1.59 -16.41 -8.66
CA LYS A 206 0.57 -16.31 -7.61
C LYS A 206 0.71 -15.04 -6.80
N ARG A 207 -0.41 -14.39 -6.52
CA ARG A 207 -0.46 -13.18 -5.68
C ARG A 207 -1.54 -13.29 -4.62
N ASP A 208 -1.19 -12.89 -3.41
CA ASP A 208 -2.15 -12.58 -2.35
C ASP A 208 -2.67 -11.16 -2.61
N TYR A 209 -3.92 -11.06 -3.06
CA TYR A 209 -4.59 -9.79 -3.32
C TYR A 209 -5.42 -9.39 -2.12
N CYS A 210 -5.17 -8.18 -1.60
CA CYS A 210 -5.92 -7.61 -0.48
C CYS A 210 -6.72 -6.40 -0.97
N HIS A 211 -8.02 -6.38 -0.68
CA HIS A 211 -8.87 -5.27 -1.07
C HIS A 211 -8.47 -3.98 -0.35
N VAL A 212 -8.53 -2.84 -1.05
CA VAL A 212 -8.06 -1.54 -0.51
C VAL A 212 -8.75 -1.16 0.79
N SER A 213 -10.04 -1.50 0.96
CA SER A 213 -10.77 -1.23 2.20
C SER A 213 -10.22 -2.00 3.41
N ASP A 214 -9.76 -3.24 3.19
CA ASP A 214 -9.15 -4.06 4.23
C ASP A 214 -7.76 -3.53 4.60
N VAL A 215 -6.99 -3.05 3.60
CA VAL A 215 -5.69 -2.39 3.84
C VAL A 215 -5.87 -1.11 4.66
N ALA A 216 -6.85 -0.27 4.33
CA ALA A 216 -7.19 0.93 5.09
C ALA A 216 -7.60 0.58 6.53
N ALA A 217 -8.44 -0.45 6.70
CA ALA A 217 -8.84 -0.94 8.02
C ALA A 217 -7.64 -1.43 8.85
N ALA A 218 -6.64 -2.10 8.22
CA ALA A 218 -5.42 -2.52 8.92
C ALA A 218 -4.59 -1.32 9.42
N CYS A 219 -4.48 -0.25 8.62
CA CYS A 219 -3.83 0.99 9.05
C CYS A 219 -4.50 1.59 10.28
N ILE A 220 -5.84 1.63 10.28
CA ILE A 220 -6.62 2.16 11.39
C ILE A 220 -6.49 1.27 12.62
N SER A 221 -6.63 -0.05 12.48
CA SER A 221 -6.43 -1.00 13.59
C SER A 221 -5.02 -0.85 14.19
N SER A 222 -4.02 -0.53 13.36
CA SER A 222 -2.64 -0.31 13.83
C SER A 222 -2.51 0.94 14.70
N ILE A 223 -3.16 2.07 14.38
CA ILE A 223 -3.13 3.26 15.25
C ILE A 223 -3.98 3.08 16.52
N GLU A 224 -5.09 2.35 16.44
CA GLU A 224 -6.00 2.06 17.56
C GLU A 224 -5.39 1.05 18.55
N SER A 225 -4.57 0.13 18.08
CA SER A 225 -3.91 -0.90 18.91
C SER A 225 -2.94 -0.29 19.92
N LYS A 226 -2.81 -0.93 21.09
CA LYS A 226 -1.74 -0.62 22.05
C LYS A 226 -0.37 -1.16 21.61
N VAL A 227 -0.32 -2.07 20.65
CA VAL A 227 0.92 -2.67 20.13
C VAL A 227 1.73 -1.64 19.35
N LYS A 228 3.04 -1.63 19.60
CA LYS A 228 4.01 -0.70 19.04
C LYS A 228 5.28 -1.45 18.64
N ASN A 229 6.02 -0.85 17.71
CA ASN A 229 7.38 -1.28 17.29
C ASN A 229 7.41 -2.69 16.70
N GLU A 230 6.33 -3.04 15.98
CA GLU A 230 6.12 -4.35 15.41
C GLU A 230 5.94 -4.30 13.89
N THR A 231 6.25 -5.43 13.23
CA THR A 231 6.03 -5.62 11.79
C THR A 231 4.90 -6.61 11.58
N PHE A 232 3.99 -6.27 10.65
CA PHE A 232 2.80 -7.03 10.32
C PHE A 232 2.66 -7.23 8.81
N ASN A 233 2.11 -8.37 8.41
CA ASN A 233 1.66 -8.60 7.05
C ASN A 233 0.20 -8.19 6.89
N VAL A 234 -0.12 -7.50 5.81
CA VAL A 234 -1.48 -7.11 5.44
C VAL A 234 -1.79 -7.71 4.07
N GLY A 235 -2.48 -8.83 4.09
CA GLY A 235 -2.90 -9.66 2.97
C GLY A 235 -4.13 -10.46 3.36
N THR A 236 -4.57 -11.37 2.50
CA THR A 236 -5.72 -12.25 2.81
C THR A 236 -5.32 -13.57 3.44
N GLY A 237 -4.08 -14.01 3.28
CA GLY A 237 -3.63 -15.35 3.64
C GLY A 237 -4.05 -16.42 2.63
N THR A 238 -4.51 -15.99 1.46
CA THR A 238 -4.77 -16.82 0.28
C THR A 238 -4.16 -16.16 -0.95
N ASN A 239 -3.90 -16.94 -2.00
CA ASN A 239 -3.42 -16.38 -3.25
C ASN A 239 -4.13 -17.02 -4.47
N ILE A 240 -4.02 -16.36 -5.60
CA ILE A 240 -4.58 -16.80 -6.88
C ILE A 240 -3.56 -16.57 -7.99
N THR A 241 -3.57 -17.41 -9.03
CA THR A 241 -2.73 -17.23 -10.21
C THR A 241 -3.26 -16.09 -11.10
N VAL A 242 -2.41 -15.58 -11.98
CA VAL A 242 -2.84 -14.63 -13.02
C VAL A 242 -3.93 -15.27 -13.90
N ASN A 243 -3.78 -16.54 -14.26
CA ASN A 243 -4.77 -17.31 -15.00
C ASN A 243 -6.12 -17.37 -14.24
N GLY A 244 -6.09 -17.62 -12.91
CA GLY A 244 -7.31 -17.62 -12.09
C GLY A 244 -8.01 -16.26 -12.04
N VAL A 245 -7.25 -15.14 -12.06
CA VAL A 245 -7.83 -13.78 -12.17
C VAL A 245 -8.48 -13.59 -13.53
N ILE A 246 -7.89 -14.12 -14.62
CA ILE A 246 -8.44 -14.07 -15.97
C ILE A 246 -9.71 -14.92 -16.08
N ASP A 247 -9.76 -16.08 -15.42
CA ASP A 247 -10.96 -16.93 -15.42
C ASP A 247 -12.18 -16.23 -14.78
N ILE A 248 -11.92 -15.40 -13.75
CA ILE A 248 -12.99 -14.56 -13.19
C ILE A 248 -13.43 -13.51 -14.23
N LEU A 249 -12.49 -12.87 -14.94
CA LEU A 249 -12.80 -11.87 -15.96
C LEU A 249 -13.59 -12.44 -17.14
N ARG A 250 -13.36 -13.71 -17.51
CA ARG A 250 -14.07 -14.42 -18.58
C ARG A 250 -15.57 -14.54 -18.35
N LYS A 251 -16.07 -14.34 -17.12
CA LYS A 251 -17.51 -14.25 -16.85
C LYS A 251 -18.15 -12.99 -17.44
N TYR A 252 -17.35 -11.96 -17.74
CA TYR A 252 -17.80 -10.63 -18.15
C TYR A 252 -17.47 -10.29 -19.60
N SER A 253 -16.48 -10.95 -20.19
CA SER A 253 -16.01 -10.66 -21.54
C SER A 253 -15.29 -11.84 -22.16
N ASP A 254 -15.33 -11.95 -23.49
CA ASP A 254 -14.43 -12.84 -24.23
C ASP A 254 -13.01 -12.26 -24.16
N VAL A 255 -12.06 -13.06 -23.64
CA VAL A 255 -10.72 -12.61 -23.32
C VAL A 255 -9.68 -13.35 -24.14
N LYS A 256 -8.97 -12.59 -24.97
CA LYS A 256 -7.78 -13.06 -25.68
C LYS A 256 -6.53 -12.79 -24.85
N VAL A 257 -5.61 -13.73 -24.82
CA VAL A 257 -4.37 -13.66 -24.04
C VAL A 257 -3.18 -13.85 -24.95
N ILE A 258 -2.18 -13.01 -24.77
CA ILE A 258 -0.83 -13.20 -25.34
C ILE A 258 0.18 -13.34 -24.19
N ASN A 259 1.06 -14.33 -24.31
CA ASN A 259 2.11 -14.54 -23.31
C ASN A 259 3.42 -13.84 -23.76
N ILE A 260 4.06 -13.18 -22.82
CA ILE A 260 5.34 -12.50 -23.01
C ILE A 260 6.34 -12.97 -21.94
N ASP A 261 7.61 -12.62 -22.10
CA ASP A 261 8.66 -12.98 -21.14
C ASP A 261 8.37 -12.51 -19.73
N ASN A 262 8.88 -13.27 -18.77
CA ASN A 262 8.74 -12.95 -17.36
C ASN A 262 9.39 -11.62 -17.01
N PRO A 263 8.75 -10.77 -16.21
CA PRO A 263 9.31 -9.50 -15.80
C PRO A 263 10.47 -9.70 -14.84
N ARG A 264 11.49 -8.86 -14.98
CA ARG A 264 12.64 -8.85 -14.08
C ARG A 264 12.24 -8.32 -12.69
N GLY A 265 12.76 -8.94 -11.65
CA GLY A 265 12.64 -8.42 -10.27
C GLY A 265 11.32 -8.73 -9.57
N TYR A 266 10.55 -9.70 -10.07
CA TYR A 266 9.32 -10.14 -9.43
C TYR A 266 9.47 -11.54 -8.82
N ALA A 267 8.97 -11.73 -7.60
CA ALA A 267 8.83 -13.05 -7.00
C ALA A 267 7.76 -13.87 -7.74
N LYS A 268 7.93 -15.19 -7.83
CA LYS A 268 6.94 -16.08 -8.46
C LYS A 268 5.65 -16.18 -7.65
N GLU A 269 5.75 -16.19 -6.33
CA GLU A 269 4.62 -16.34 -5.43
C GLU A 269 4.67 -15.33 -4.29
N THR A 270 3.51 -14.80 -3.91
CA THR A 270 3.33 -14.07 -2.65
C THR A 270 2.11 -14.60 -1.91
N LEU A 271 2.29 -14.90 -0.61
CA LEU A 271 1.25 -15.38 0.29
C LEU A 271 1.56 -14.89 1.70
N ALA A 272 0.66 -14.17 2.33
CA ALA A 272 0.84 -13.61 3.65
C ALA A 272 0.56 -14.62 4.75
N ASP A 273 1.46 -14.80 5.70
CA ASP A 273 1.06 -15.26 7.04
C ASP A 273 0.53 -14.03 7.81
N ILE A 274 -0.78 -14.00 8.04
CA ILE A 274 -1.48 -12.92 8.74
C ILE A 274 -1.81 -13.24 10.21
N SER A 275 -1.32 -14.35 10.74
CA SER A 275 -1.62 -14.83 12.10
C SER A 275 -1.29 -13.78 13.16
N LYS A 276 -0.12 -13.14 13.05
CA LYS A 276 0.31 -12.07 13.94
C LYS A 276 -0.59 -10.84 13.85
N THR A 277 -0.98 -10.45 12.64
CA THR A 277 -1.85 -9.30 12.39
C THR A 277 -3.23 -9.53 12.99
N LYS A 278 -3.82 -10.69 12.75
CA LYS A 278 -5.09 -11.10 13.37
C LYS A 278 -5.03 -11.03 14.90
N LYS A 279 -4.00 -11.61 15.49
CA LYS A 279 -3.87 -11.72 16.95
C LYS A 279 -3.63 -10.38 17.64
N LEU A 280 -2.70 -9.56 17.10
CA LEU A 280 -2.20 -8.37 17.80
C LEU A 280 -2.92 -7.08 17.41
N LEU A 281 -3.43 -6.97 16.18
CA LEU A 281 -4.19 -5.81 15.73
C LEU A 281 -5.70 -6.03 15.76
N ASN A 282 -6.17 -7.22 16.13
CA ASN A 282 -7.58 -7.63 16.04
C ASN A 282 -8.18 -7.30 14.66
N TRP A 283 -7.41 -7.58 13.62
CA TRP A 283 -7.76 -7.30 12.23
C TRP A 283 -7.75 -8.59 11.40
N HIS A 284 -8.70 -8.72 10.52
CA HIS A 284 -8.76 -9.74 9.48
C HIS A 284 -9.35 -9.15 8.21
N PRO A 285 -8.95 -9.64 7.02
CA PRO A 285 -9.57 -9.23 5.76
C PRO A 285 -11.04 -9.67 5.75
N LYS A 286 -11.91 -8.80 5.25
CA LYS A 286 -13.35 -9.06 5.13
C LYS A 286 -13.75 -9.48 3.73
N THR A 287 -12.93 -9.14 2.74
CA THR A 287 -13.17 -9.39 1.32
C THR A 287 -12.38 -10.62 0.90
N SER A 288 -13.07 -11.68 0.45
CA SER A 288 -12.39 -12.83 -0.16
C SER A 288 -11.76 -12.43 -1.49
N ILE A 289 -10.68 -13.14 -1.86
CA ILE A 289 -9.95 -12.80 -3.10
C ILE A 289 -10.84 -12.95 -4.34
N VAL A 290 -11.60 -14.03 -4.40
CA VAL A 290 -12.45 -14.34 -5.57
C VAL A 290 -13.63 -13.40 -5.63
N ASP A 291 -14.37 -13.24 -4.53
CA ASP A 291 -15.56 -12.38 -4.49
C ASP A 291 -15.20 -10.91 -4.72
N GLY A 292 -14.06 -10.46 -4.17
CA GLY A 292 -13.59 -9.08 -4.33
C GLY A 292 -13.15 -8.76 -5.77
N ILE A 293 -12.46 -9.69 -6.44
CA ILE A 293 -12.09 -9.53 -7.86
C ILE A 293 -13.34 -9.57 -8.72
N ASP A 294 -14.26 -10.50 -8.45
CA ASP A 294 -15.54 -10.62 -9.15
C ASP A 294 -16.37 -9.32 -9.03
N ALA A 295 -16.54 -8.81 -7.82
CA ALA A 295 -17.21 -7.53 -7.56
C ALA A 295 -16.51 -6.34 -8.26
N THR A 296 -15.19 -6.33 -8.27
CA THR A 296 -14.39 -5.32 -8.97
C THR A 296 -14.68 -5.33 -10.48
N TYR A 297 -14.68 -6.50 -11.09
CA TYR A 297 -14.99 -6.62 -12.52
C TYR A 297 -16.44 -6.26 -12.81
N LYS A 298 -17.38 -6.70 -11.99
CA LYS A 298 -18.79 -6.33 -12.13
C LYS A 298 -18.96 -4.83 -12.22
N VAL A 299 -18.43 -4.06 -11.27
CA VAL A 299 -18.50 -2.59 -11.28
C VAL A 299 -17.79 -1.97 -12.49
N LEU A 300 -16.68 -2.54 -12.94
CA LEU A 300 -15.94 -2.03 -14.09
C LEU A 300 -16.63 -2.35 -15.43
N PHE A 301 -17.50 -3.35 -15.50
CA PHE A 301 -18.23 -3.75 -16.71
C PHE A 301 -19.66 -3.21 -16.77
N GLU A 302 -20.29 -2.90 -15.67
CA GLU A 302 -21.56 -2.15 -15.59
C GLU A 302 -21.34 -0.67 -15.91
#